data_1159b4bd786f6c79c9dae412e7d6789a
#
_entry.id   1159b4bd786f6c79c9dae412e7d6789a
#
_cell.length_a   1.000
_cell.length_b   1.000
_cell.length_c   1.000
_cell.angle_alpha   90.00
_cell.angle_beta   90.00
_cell.angle_gamma   90.00
#
_symmetry.space_group_name_H-M   'P 1'
#
loop_
_entity.id
_entity.type
_entity.pdbx_description
1 polymer ?
#
loop_
_entity_poly.entity_id
_entity_poly.type
_entity_poly.pdbx_seq_one_letter_code
_entity_poly.pdbx_strand_id
1 'polypeptide(L)'
;FYIRQRKRLNILVEDNAPVGGQWSFDAENRKRIPKGLKLPHVFQSKSNPWVTEAIQYIEKHFNKNPGALEPFTYPVTFADAEKVLEDFLINRMRDFGAYEDAIVKNESILFHSVLTPALNIGLLSPQQILDKTFELHRTEKFPLNSLEGFVRQVIGWREFMRAVYLRE
;
A
#
# COMPACT_ATOMS: atom_id res chain seq x y z
N PHE A 1 2.11 -19.81 -0.35
CA PHE A 1 1.31 -19.03 0.58
C PHE A 1 0.19 -18.25 -0.12
N TYR A 2 0.55 -17.32 -0.99
CA TYR A 2 -0.38 -16.39 -1.64
C TYR A 2 -1.55 -17.07 -2.37
N ILE A 3 -1.28 -18.06 -3.22
CA ILE A 3 -2.33 -18.82 -3.93
C ILE A 3 -3.30 -19.45 -2.94
N ARG A 4 -2.81 -20.04 -1.84
CA ARG A 4 -3.64 -20.62 -0.79
C ARG A 4 -4.53 -19.56 -0.14
N GLN A 5 -4.02 -18.34 0.11
CA GLN A 5 -4.81 -17.24 0.66
C GLN A 5 -5.87 -16.76 -0.31
N ARG A 6 -5.54 -16.60 -1.59
CA ARG A 6 -6.52 -16.22 -2.62
C ARG A 6 -7.69 -17.21 -2.67
N LYS A 7 -7.39 -18.51 -2.68
CA LYS A 7 -8.43 -19.58 -2.66
C LYS A 7 -9.24 -19.54 -1.37
N ARG A 8 -8.60 -19.43 -0.21
CA ARG A 8 -9.27 -19.39 1.10
C ARG A 8 -10.23 -18.20 1.24
N LEU A 9 -9.82 -17.04 0.75
CA LEU A 9 -10.58 -15.79 0.84
C LEU A 9 -11.49 -15.54 -0.37
N ASN A 10 -11.46 -16.43 -1.35
CA ASN A 10 -12.15 -16.29 -2.64
C ASN A 10 -11.89 -14.95 -3.33
N ILE A 11 -10.61 -14.51 -3.34
CA ILE A 11 -10.20 -13.22 -3.93
C ILE A 11 -9.56 -13.47 -5.30
N LEU A 12 -10.11 -12.82 -6.34
CA LEU A 12 -9.69 -12.97 -7.74
C LEU A 12 -9.65 -14.46 -8.17
N VAL A 13 -10.61 -15.24 -7.72
CA VAL A 13 -10.78 -16.66 -8.03
C VAL A 13 -12.19 -16.88 -8.58
N GLU A 14 -12.30 -17.54 -9.71
CA GLU A 14 -13.54 -17.98 -10.34
C GLU A 14 -13.40 -19.46 -10.68
N ASP A 15 -14.35 -20.29 -10.33
CA ASP A 15 -14.35 -21.75 -10.58
C ASP A 15 -13.04 -22.46 -10.18
N ASN A 16 -12.48 -22.09 -9.02
CA ASN A 16 -11.17 -22.54 -8.51
C ASN A 16 -9.96 -22.15 -9.36
N ALA A 17 -10.14 -21.37 -10.42
CA ALA A 17 -9.08 -20.84 -11.27
C ALA A 17 -8.82 -19.35 -10.97
N PRO A 18 -7.62 -18.83 -11.26
CA PRO A 18 -7.33 -17.42 -11.06
C PRO A 18 -8.02 -16.58 -12.14
N VAL A 19 -8.61 -15.46 -11.75
CA VAL A 19 -9.10 -14.44 -12.68
C VAL A 19 -7.94 -13.98 -13.57
N GLY A 20 -8.16 -13.93 -14.88
CA GLY A 20 -7.15 -13.61 -15.88
C GLY A 20 -6.16 -14.75 -16.21
N GLY A 21 -6.44 -15.98 -15.74
CA GLY A 21 -5.68 -17.18 -16.10
C GLY A 21 -4.32 -17.34 -15.41
N GLN A 22 -3.90 -16.39 -14.59
CA GLN A 22 -2.60 -16.40 -13.90
C GLN A 22 -2.75 -16.12 -12.41
N TRP A 23 -1.93 -16.82 -11.60
CA TRP A 23 -1.88 -16.59 -10.15
C TRP A 23 -1.08 -15.35 -9.78
N SER A 24 -0.20 -14.87 -10.64
CA SER A 24 0.59 -13.66 -10.41
C SER A 24 0.90 -12.99 -11.75
N PHE A 25 0.81 -11.67 -11.76
CA PHE A 25 1.17 -10.79 -12.87
C PHE A 25 2.49 -10.04 -12.60
N ASP A 26 3.31 -10.51 -11.66
CA ASP A 26 4.56 -9.88 -11.24
C ASP A 26 5.52 -9.54 -12.40
N ALA A 27 5.56 -10.36 -13.42
CA ALA A 27 6.37 -10.11 -14.62
C ALA A 27 5.96 -8.83 -15.38
N GLU A 28 4.71 -8.37 -15.23
CA GLU A 28 4.19 -7.16 -15.87
C GLU A 28 4.45 -5.89 -15.04
N ASN A 29 4.93 -6.03 -13.80
CA ASN A 29 5.04 -4.96 -12.81
C ASN A 29 6.41 -4.25 -12.80
N ARG A 30 7.22 -4.43 -13.85
CA ARG A 30 8.61 -3.95 -13.92
C ARG A 30 8.85 -2.97 -15.07
N LYS A 31 7.85 -2.19 -15.43
CA LYS A 31 7.97 -1.22 -16.52
C LYS A 31 8.75 0.02 -16.06
N ARG A 32 9.48 0.60 -17.00
CA ARG A 32 10.10 1.92 -16.77
C ARG A 32 9.05 3.01 -16.91
N ILE A 33 9.13 4.02 -16.06
CA ILE A 33 8.27 5.21 -16.17
C ILE A 33 8.63 5.95 -17.49
N PRO A 34 7.65 6.18 -18.37
CA PRO A 34 7.88 6.93 -19.60
C PRO A 34 8.32 8.37 -19.32
N LYS A 35 9.18 8.91 -20.18
CA LYS A 35 9.53 10.34 -20.10
C LYS A 35 8.26 11.18 -20.26
N GLY A 36 8.05 12.12 -19.34
CA GLY A 36 6.90 13.04 -19.36
C GLY A 36 5.63 12.49 -18.69
N LEU A 37 5.64 11.26 -18.16
CA LEU A 37 4.55 10.81 -17.30
C LEU A 37 4.49 11.72 -16.06
N LYS A 38 3.34 12.35 -15.85
CA LYS A 38 3.10 13.16 -14.65
C LYS A 38 3.02 12.23 -13.45
N LEU A 39 3.92 12.41 -12.50
CA LEU A 39 3.89 11.66 -11.26
C LEU A 39 2.69 12.07 -10.42
N PRO A 40 2.03 11.13 -9.74
CA PRO A 40 0.86 11.42 -8.93
C PRO A 40 1.23 12.25 -7.71
N HIS A 41 0.34 13.14 -7.32
CA HIS A 41 0.41 13.78 -6.00
C HIS A 41 0.11 12.72 -4.93
N VAL A 42 0.82 12.80 -3.82
CA VAL A 42 0.61 11.93 -2.66
C VAL A 42 0.00 12.75 -1.53
N PHE A 43 -1.15 12.30 -1.04
CA PHE A 43 -1.76 12.92 0.12
C PHE A 43 -0.81 12.85 1.32
N GLN A 44 -0.67 13.97 1.99
CA GLN A 44 0.13 14.09 3.21
C GLN A 44 -0.78 14.49 4.37
N SER A 45 -0.71 13.73 5.46
CA SER A 45 -1.43 14.08 6.67
C SER A 45 -0.92 15.39 7.25
N LYS A 46 -1.83 16.23 7.69
CA LYS A 46 -1.47 17.48 8.37
C LYS A 46 -0.91 17.17 9.76
N SER A 47 0.04 17.96 10.19
CA SER A 47 0.50 17.92 11.58
C SER A 47 -0.67 18.16 12.54
N ASN A 48 -0.64 17.49 13.67
CA ASN A 48 -1.62 17.58 14.73
C ASN A 48 -0.91 17.57 16.10
N PRO A 49 -1.60 17.88 17.21
CA PRO A 49 -0.98 17.95 18.53
C PRO A 49 -0.19 16.68 18.93
N TRP A 50 -0.67 15.50 18.56
CA TRP A 50 -0.01 14.22 18.88
C TRP A 50 1.34 14.08 18.19
N VAL A 51 1.41 14.47 16.90
CA VAL A 51 2.66 14.47 16.13
C VAL A 51 3.63 15.49 16.70
N THR A 52 3.16 16.69 17.04
CA THR A 52 3.99 17.75 17.62
C THR A 52 4.60 17.29 18.95
N GLU A 53 3.79 16.70 19.84
CA GLU A 53 4.26 16.16 21.12
C GLU A 53 5.30 15.05 20.92
N ALA A 54 5.04 14.12 19.99
CA ALA A 54 5.96 13.03 19.69
C ALA A 54 7.31 13.54 19.14
N ILE A 55 7.30 14.53 18.25
CA ILE A 55 8.51 15.17 17.73
C ILE A 55 9.33 15.80 18.87
N GLN A 56 8.69 16.59 19.73
CA GLN A 56 9.35 17.21 20.90
C GLN A 56 9.96 16.17 21.85
N TYR A 57 9.24 15.07 22.07
CA TYR A 57 9.76 13.96 22.89
C TYR A 57 11.01 13.32 22.29
N ILE A 58 10.99 13.04 20.97
CA ILE A 58 12.12 12.41 20.26
C ILE A 58 13.32 13.38 20.21
N GLU A 59 13.10 14.64 19.93
CA GLU A 59 14.15 15.67 19.95
C GLU A 59 14.84 15.77 21.30
N LYS A 60 14.07 15.68 22.38
CA LYS A 60 14.59 15.74 23.73
C LYS A 60 15.39 14.50 24.12
N HIS A 61 14.94 13.31 23.77
CA HIS A 61 15.45 12.04 24.29
C HIS A 61 16.32 11.26 23.31
N PHE A 62 16.15 11.48 21.99
CA PHE A 62 16.74 10.67 20.94
C PHE A 62 17.41 11.50 19.82
N ASN A 63 17.80 12.73 20.09
CA ASN A 63 18.36 13.69 19.12
C ASN A 63 19.68 13.25 18.47
N LYS A 64 20.33 12.19 19.00
CA LYS A 64 21.56 11.64 18.42
C LYS A 64 21.30 10.46 17.46
N ASN A 65 20.07 10.02 17.33
CA ASN A 65 19.72 8.93 16.41
C ASN A 65 19.75 9.46 14.96
N PRO A 66 20.13 8.61 14.00
CA PRO A 66 20.12 9.01 12.59
C PRO A 66 18.69 9.18 12.09
N GLY A 67 18.50 10.11 11.16
CA GLY A 67 17.22 10.37 10.51
C GLY A 67 16.76 11.82 10.71
N ALA A 68 15.65 12.15 10.08
CA ALA A 68 14.97 13.44 10.22
C ALA A 68 13.53 13.21 10.70
N LEU A 69 13.03 14.10 11.54
CA LEU A 69 11.68 14.04 12.07
C LEU A 69 10.67 14.73 11.14
N GLU A 70 11.14 15.65 10.32
CA GLU A 70 10.32 16.40 9.39
C GLU A 70 10.79 16.22 7.94
N PRO A 71 9.86 16.17 6.98
CA PRO A 71 8.41 16.18 7.18
C PRO A 71 7.89 14.81 7.63
N PHE A 72 7.07 14.80 8.70
CA PHE A 72 6.32 13.60 9.09
C PHE A 72 4.96 13.58 8.35
N THR A 73 4.78 12.63 7.45
CA THR A 73 3.65 12.60 6.50
C THR A 73 2.69 11.45 6.69
N TYR A 74 2.97 10.54 7.63
CA TYR A 74 2.12 9.38 7.88
C TYR A 74 0.86 9.73 8.66
N PRO A 75 -0.27 9.04 8.41
CA PRO A 75 -1.48 9.23 9.19
C PRO A 75 -1.32 8.70 10.62
N VAL A 76 -1.87 9.42 11.58
CA VAL A 76 -1.94 9.03 12.99
C VAL A 76 -3.39 8.98 13.51
N THR A 77 -4.35 9.22 12.63
CA THR A 77 -5.80 9.11 12.94
C THR A 77 -6.48 8.18 11.96
N PHE A 78 -7.58 7.56 12.35
CA PHE A 78 -8.39 6.72 11.46
C PHE A 78 -8.86 7.50 10.23
N ALA A 79 -9.36 8.73 10.42
CA ALA A 79 -9.85 9.56 9.33
C ALA A 79 -8.76 9.92 8.30
N ASP A 80 -7.52 10.16 8.74
CA ASP A 80 -6.44 10.45 7.81
C ASP A 80 -5.91 9.18 7.14
N ALA A 81 -5.93 8.04 7.84
CA ALA A 81 -5.58 6.75 7.24
C ALA A 81 -6.56 6.36 6.12
N GLU A 82 -7.86 6.61 6.30
CA GLU A 82 -8.87 6.44 5.25
C GLU A 82 -8.61 7.36 4.05
N LYS A 83 -8.26 8.62 4.27
CA LYS A 83 -7.90 9.54 3.17
C LYS A 83 -6.65 9.12 2.42
N VAL A 84 -5.62 8.60 3.11
CA VAL A 84 -4.42 8.04 2.47
C VAL A 84 -4.77 6.85 1.59
N LEU A 85 -5.65 5.95 2.06
CA LEU A 85 -6.14 4.83 1.27
C LEU A 85 -6.92 5.32 0.04
N GLU A 86 -7.84 6.24 0.22
CA GLU A 86 -8.66 6.79 -0.86
C GLU A 86 -7.80 7.52 -1.91
N ASP A 87 -6.85 8.34 -1.48
CA ASP A 87 -5.89 9.01 -2.36
C ASP A 87 -5.08 8.02 -3.19
N PHE A 88 -4.60 6.94 -2.58
CA PHE A 88 -3.90 5.89 -3.31
C PHE A 88 -4.79 5.22 -4.36
N LEU A 89 -5.99 4.83 -3.99
CA LEU A 89 -6.91 4.12 -4.88
C LEU A 89 -7.33 4.99 -6.08
N ILE A 90 -7.55 6.29 -5.86
CA ILE A 90 -7.96 7.21 -6.91
C ILE A 90 -6.79 7.61 -7.82
N ASN A 91 -5.64 7.94 -7.25
CA ASN A 91 -4.58 8.63 -7.98
C ASN A 91 -3.44 7.72 -8.44
N ARG A 92 -3.25 6.53 -7.82
CA ARG A 92 -2.07 5.70 -8.06
C ARG A 92 -2.38 4.24 -8.40
N MET A 93 -3.51 3.72 -7.94
CA MET A 93 -3.84 2.30 -8.08
C MET A 93 -3.86 1.80 -9.52
N ARG A 94 -4.30 2.63 -10.47
CA ARG A 94 -4.35 2.28 -11.90
C ARG A 94 -2.97 1.92 -12.46
N ASP A 95 -1.95 2.67 -12.07
CA ASP A 95 -0.58 2.54 -12.57
C ASP A 95 0.33 1.76 -11.60
N PHE A 96 -0.18 1.38 -10.43
CA PHE A 96 0.55 0.67 -9.40
C PHE A 96 1.24 -0.59 -9.95
N GLY A 97 0.49 -1.48 -10.63
CA GLY A 97 1.05 -2.72 -11.14
C GLY A 97 2.15 -2.49 -12.17
N ALA A 98 1.95 -1.56 -13.11
CA ALA A 98 2.95 -1.32 -14.16
C ALA A 98 4.28 -0.79 -13.59
N TYR A 99 4.24 0.04 -12.55
CA TYR A 99 5.38 0.79 -12.04
C TYR A 99 5.73 0.48 -10.58
N GLU A 100 5.28 -0.66 -10.04
CA GLU A 100 5.54 -1.08 -8.65
C GLU A 100 7.05 -1.05 -8.33
N ASP A 101 7.88 -1.55 -9.23
CA ASP A 101 9.35 -1.64 -9.06
C ASP A 101 10.11 -0.45 -9.69
N ALA A 102 9.41 0.59 -10.15
CA ALA A 102 10.06 1.72 -10.81
C ALA A 102 10.79 2.62 -9.82
N ILE A 103 11.92 3.18 -10.26
CA ILE A 103 12.73 4.12 -9.49
C ILE A 103 12.90 5.41 -10.30
N VAL A 104 12.66 6.55 -9.64
CA VAL A 104 12.92 7.89 -10.19
C VAL A 104 13.76 8.67 -9.18
N LYS A 105 14.79 9.34 -9.68
CA LYS A 105 15.67 10.15 -8.82
C LYS A 105 14.87 11.24 -8.09
N ASN A 106 15.07 11.35 -6.80
CA ASN A 106 14.43 12.30 -5.88
C ASN A 106 12.94 12.08 -5.63
N GLU A 107 12.37 10.93 -6.08
CA GLU A 107 10.98 10.56 -5.81
C GLU A 107 10.96 9.32 -4.91
N SER A 108 10.38 9.44 -3.73
CA SER A 108 10.41 8.39 -2.71
C SER A 108 9.17 7.51 -2.68
N ILE A 109 8.06 7.94 -3.24
CA ILE A 109 6.77 7.25 -3.12
C ILE A 109 6.28 6.71 -4.46
N LEU A 110 6.31 7.53 -5.51
CA LEU A 110 5.81 7.18 -6.84
C LEU A 110 4.38 6.62 -6.79
N PHE A 111 4.21 5.35 -7.21
CA PHE A 111 2.92 4.68 -7.27
C PHE A 111 2.64 3.79 -6.05
N HIS A 112 3.53 3.76 -5.04
CA HIS A 112 3.31 2.96 -3.83
C HIS A 112 2.15 3.47 -2.98
N SER A 113 1.49 2.55 -2.25
CA SER A 113 0.33 2.88 -1.42
C SER A 113 0.68 3.62 -0.13
N VAL A 114 1.87 3.35 0.43
CA VAL A 114 2.35 3.90 1.72
C VAL A 114 1.42 3.57 2.91
N LEU A 115 0.67 2.46 2.82
CA LEU A 115 -0.31 2.07 3.85
C LEU A 115 0.30 1.24 4.99
N THR A 116 1.53 0.76 4.84
CA THR A 116 2.17 -0.12 5.82
C THR A 116 2.21 0.45 7.25
N PRO A 117 2.55 1.73 7.49
CA PRO A 117 2.50 2.29 8.83
C PRO A 117 1.09 2.22 9.44
N ALA A 118 0.06 2.64 8.71
CA ALA A 118 -1.34 2.60 9.17
C ALA A 118 -1.82 1.17 9.45
N LEU A 119 -1.43 0.19 8.64
CA LEU A 119 -1.71 -1.22 8.85
C LEU A 119 -1.02 -1.78 10.10
N ASN A 120 0.24 -1.40 10.34
CA ASN A 120 1.03 -1.94 11.44
C ASN A 120 0.57 -1.43 12.81
N ILE A 121 0.05 -0.21 12.88
CA ILE A 121 -0.49 0.37 14.12
C ILE A 121 -2.01 0.20 14.25
N GLY A 122 -2.66 -0.47 13.31
CA GLY A 122 -4.09 -0.81 13.39
C GLY A 122 -5.06 0.32 13.01
N LEU A 123 -4.60 1.38 12.36
CA LEU A 123 -5.49 2.43 11.82
C LEU A 123 -6.27 1.96 10.57
N LEU A 124 -5.74 0.96 9.87
CA LEU A 124 -6.42 0.24 8.80
C LEU A 124 -6.25 -1.25 9.01
N SER A 125 -7.25 -2.02 8.65
CA SER A 125 -7.15 -3.47 8.55
C SER A 125 -6.98 -3.91 7.10
N PRO A 126 -6.38 -5.10 6.84
CA PRO A 126 -6.33 -5.66 5.49
C PRO A 126 -7.70 -5.81 4.85
N GLN A 127 -8.73 -6.15 5.64
CA GLN A 127 -10.09 -6.30 5.15
C GLN A 127 -10.67 -4.98 4.65
N GLN A 128 -10.55 -3.89 5.42
CA GLN A 128 -11.01 -2.56 5.00
C GLN A 128 -10.34 -2.12 3.69
N ILE A 129 -9.03 -2.36 3.54
CA ILE A 129 -8.30 -2.02 2.32
C ILE A 129 -8.84 -2.81 1.13
N LEU A 130 -9.05 -4.12 1.28
CA LEU A 130 -9.56 -4.97 0.22
C LEU A 130 -11.00 -4.59 -0.16
N ASP A 131 -11.87 -4.39 0.81
CA ASP A 131 -13.26 -4.02 0.59
C ASP A 131 -13.35 -2.72 -0.21
N LYS A 132 -12.60 -1.69 0.20
CA LYS A 132 -12.55 -0.40 -0.51
C LYS A 132 -11.94 -0.51 -1.90
N THR A 133 -10.91 -1.34 -2.06
CA THR A 133 -10.27 -1.60 -3.37
C THR A 133 -11.25 -2.26 -4.34
N PHE A 134 -11.96 -3.29 -3.90
CA PHE A 134 -12.92 -3.99 -4.76
C PHE A 134 -14.20 -3.19 -4.99
N GLU A 135 -14.65 -2.40 -4.02
CA GLU A 135 -15.73 -1.44 -4.21
C GLU A 135 -15.41 -0.49 -5.37
N LEU A 136 -14.25 0.15 -5.32
CA LEU A 136 -13.84 1.12 -6.34
C LEU A 136 -13.50 0.44 -7.68
N HIS A 137 -12.97 -0.78 -7.65
CA HIS A 137 -12.71 -1.53 -8.88
C HIS A 137 -13.98 -1.79 -9.72
N ARG A 138 -15.16 -1.86 -9.12
CA ARG A 138 -16.43 -2.07 -9.85
C ARG A 138 -16.70 -0.94 -10.84
N THR A 139 -16.32 0.28 -10.52
CA THR A 139 -16.49 1.47 -11.36
C THR A 139 -15.24 1.81 -12.16
N GLU A 140 -14.09 1.86 -11.53
CA GLU A 140 -12.83 2.32 -12.10
C GLU A 140 -12.16 1.29 -13.03
N LYS A 141 -12.50 0.01 -12.88
CA LYS A 141 -11.94 -1.07 -13.69
C LYS A 141 -10.40 -1.03 -13.72
N PHE A 142 -9.77 -1.15 -12.55
CA PHE A 142 -8.31 -1.20 -12.45
C PHE A 142 -7.72 -2.30 -13.33
N PRO A 143 -6.58 -2.08 -13.96
CA PRO A 143 -5.85 -3.13 -14.66
C PRO A 143 -5.58 -4.33 -13.74
N LEU A 144 -5.69 -5.54 -14.29
CA LEU A 144 -5.62 -6.76 -13.47
C LEU A 144 -4.24 -6.95 -12.80
N ASN A 145 -3.16 -6.57 -13.49
CA ASN A 145 -1.82 -6.59 -12.90
C ASN A 145 -1.69 -5.63 -11.70
N SER A 146 -2.34 -4.46 -11.73
CA SER A 146 -2.40 -3.56 -10.58
C SER A 146 -3.22 -4.15 -9.44
N LEU A 147 -4.42 -4.66 -9.75
CA LEU A 147 -5.31 -5.23 -8.75
C LEU A 147 -4.71 -6.46 -8.07
N GLU A 148 -4.21 -7.42 -8.87
CA GLU A 148 -3.56 -8.61 -8.34
C GLU A 148 -2.27 -8.27 -7.57
N GLY A 149 -1.43 -7.40 -8.13
CA GLY A 149 -0.19 -6.97 -7.47
C GLY A 149 -0.47 -6.35 -6.11
N PHE A 150 -1.44 -5.45 -6.02
CA PHE A 150 -1.83 -4.83 -4.74
C PHE A 150 -2.41 -5.84 -3.74
N VAL A 151 -3.33 -6.70 -4.18
CA VAL A 151 -3.87 -7.79 -3.34
C VAL A 151 -2.74 -8.68 -2.83
N ARG A 152 -1.76 -9.01 -3.66
CA ARG A 152 -0.60 -9.82 -3.28
C ARG A 152 0.23 -9.16 -2.17
N GLN A 153 0.42 -7.86 -2.21
CA GLN A 153 1.10 -7.14 -1.14
C GLN A 153 0.28 -7.15 0.16
N VAL A 154 -1.04 -6.94 0.08
CA VAL A 154 -1.90 -6.84 1.27
C VAL A 154 -2.05 -8.19 2.00
N ILE A 155 -2.34 -9.28 1.28
CA ILE A 155 -2.62 -10.59 1.92
C ILE A 155 -1.46 -11.58 1.84
N GLY A 156 -0.61 -11.52 0.81
CA GLY A 156 0.47 -12.47 0.61
C GLY A 156 1.57 -12.30 1.65
N TRP A 157 2.15 -11.12 1.74
CA TRP A 157 3.22 -10.81 2.68
C TRP A 157 2.78 -10.89 4.13
N ARG A 158 1.58 -10.42 4.46
CA ARG A 158 1.08 -10.47 5.83
C ARG A 158 0.87 -11.90 6.31
N GLU A 159 0.34 -12.77 5.47
CA GLU A 159 0.17 -14.19 5.83
C GLU A 159 1.53 -14.90 5.94
N PHE A 160 2.50 -14.55 5.12
CA PHE A 160 3.86 -15.06 5.26
C PHE A 160 4.46 -14.67 6.63
N MET A 161 4.39 -13.40 6.99
CA MET A 161 4.89 -12.92 8.29
C MET A 161 4.15 -13.56 9.46
N ARG A 162 2.82 -13.69 9.38
CA ARG A 162 2.03 -14.40 10.39
C ARG A 162 2.46 -15.86 10.54
N ALA A 163 2.72 -16.54 9.44
CA ALA A 163 3.14 -17.95 9.48
C ALA A 163 4.56 -18.12 10.07
N VAL A 164 5.46 -17.19 9.82
CA VAL A 164 6.79 -17.17 10.47
C VAL A 164 6.61 -16.98 11.96
N TYR A 165 5.87 -15.99 12.39
CA TYR A 165 5.62 -15.70 13.81
C TYR A 165 4.98 -16.87 14.59
N LEU A 166 4.10 -17.64 13.96
CA LEU A 166 3.44 -18.80 14.60
C LEU A 166 4.31 -20.06 14.64
N ARG A 167 5.47 -20.07 13.99
CA ARG A 167 6.39 -21.21 13.99
C ARG A 167 7.50 -21.11 15.02
N GLU A 168 7.73 -19.95 15.59
CA GLU A 168 8.66 -19.69 16.69
C GLU A 168 7.96 -19.72 18.05
#